data_5d84315ea3a770550b8df8d4dd029d20
#
_entry.id   5d84315ea3a770550b8df8d4dd029d20
#
_cell.length_a   1.000
_cell.length_b   1.000
_cell.length_c   1.000
_cell.angle_alpha   90.00
_cell.angle_beta   90.00
_cell.angle_gamma   90.00
#
_symmetry.space_group_name_H-M   'P 1'
#
loop_
_entity.id
_entity.type
_entity.pdbx_description
1 polymer ?
#
loop_
_entity_poly.entity_id
_entity_poly.type
_entity_poly.pdbx_seq_one_letter_code
_entity_poly.pdbx_strand_id
1 'polypeptide(L)'
;MATSNQLIKKGRKKVVKKSKAVNLGRGFDNLKNRPTFFNSPFKRGVCLQVKTVTPRKPNSAVRKIARVRLTNGMEITAYIPGMKHNLQEHSVVLVRGGRVKDINVRYTVVRGVLDSEGVQNRKKGRSKYGAKRPKTQE
;
A
#
# COMPACT_ATOMS: atom_id res chain seq x y z
N MET A 1 3.78 32.39 -22.04
CA MET A 1 4.09 32.85 -20.68
C MET A 1 3.04 33.85 -20.18
N ALA A 2 2.57 33.66 -18.96
CA ALA A 2 1.62 34.58 -18.36
C ALA A 2 2.32 35.86 -17.91
N THR A 3 1.70 37.02 -18.20
CA THR A 3 2.20 38.33 -17.75
C THR A 3 1.85 38.55 -16.28
N SER A 4 2.54 39.52 -15.63
CA SER A 4 2.25 39.90 -14.24
C SER A 4 0.79 40.33 -14.06
N ASN A 5 0.23 41.05 -15.00
CA ASN A 5 -1.16 41.47 -14.93
C ASN A 5 -2.16 40.34 -15.03
N GLN A 6 -1.85 39.32 -15.84
CA GLN A 6 -2.68 38.13 -15.93
C GLN A 6 -2.66 37.31 -14.64
N LEU A 7 -1.50 37.21 -13.98
CA LEU A 7 -1.39 36.53 -12.70
C LEU A 7 -2.11 37.25 -11.57
N ILE A 8 -2.15 38.58 -11.59
CA ILE A 8 -2.89 39.40 -10.60
C ILE A 8 -4.40 39.12 -10.74
N LYS A 9 -4.90 39.06 -11.97
CA LYS A 9 -6.34 38.84 -12.23
C LYS A 9 -6.80 37.41 -11.95
N LYS A 10 -5.99 36.43 -12.32
CA LYS A 10 -6.40 35.00 -12.26
C LYS A 10 -5.49 34.14 -11.40
N GLY A 11 -4.67 34.62 -10.57
CA GLY A 11 -3.76 33.91 -9.68
C GLY A 11 -3.50 32.44 -10.03
N ARG A 12 -2.36 31.90 -9.69
CA ARG A 12 -2.08 30.47 -9.89
C ARG A 12 -2.72 29.66 -8.78
N LYS A 13 -3.45 28.63 -9.17
CA LYS A 13 -3.99 27.66 -8.22
C LYS A 13 -3.03 26.48 -8.12
N LYS A 14 -2.73 26.05 -6.89
CA LYS A 14 -1.93 24.85 -6.69
C LYS A 14 -2.69 23.63 -7.21
N VAL A 15 -1.98 22.77 -7.93
CA VAL A 15 -2.53 21.50 -8.36
C VAL A 15 -2.66 20.58 -7.15
N VAL A 16 -3.88 20.13 -6.88
CA VAL A 16 -4.14 19.19 -5.80
C VAL A 16 -3.98 17.78 -6.33
N LYS A 17 -3.04 17.03 -5.75
CA LYS A 17 -2.83 15.63 -6.14
C LYS A 17 -3.83 14.75 -5.41
N LYS A 18 -4.55 13.94 -6.17
CA LYS A 18 -5.46 12.95 -5.62
C LYS A 18 -4.74 11.63 -5.39
N SER A 19 -5.11 10.92 -4.33
CA SER A 19 -4.60 9.59 -4.07
C SER A 19 -5.03 8.63 -5.18
N LYS A 20 -4.09 7.81 -5.65
CA LYS A 20 -4.38 6.73 -6.60
C LYS A 20 -4.87 5.45 -5.90
N ALA A 21 -4.79 5.40 -4.57
CA ALA A 21 -5.24 4.27 -3.77
C ALA A 21 -6.72 4.42 -3.42
N VAL A 22 -7.58 4.34 -4.43
CA VAL A 22 -9.02 4.64 -4.29
C VAL A 22 -9.73 3.74 -3.29
N ASN A 23 -9.32 2.46 -3.19
CA ASN A 23 -9.96 1.52 -2.27
C ASN A 23 -9.68 1.81 -0.80
N LEU A 24 -8.64 2.56 -0.49
CA LEU A 24 -8.33 2.98 0.88
C LEU A 24 -9.24 4.13 1.35
N GLY A 25 -9.77 4.90 0.42
CA GLY A 25 -10.62 6.05 0.74
C GLY A 25 -12.11 5.76 0.72
N ARG A 26 -12.53 4.51 0.57
CA ARG A 26 -13.94 4.13 0.47
C ARG A 26 -14.41 3.38 1.72
N GLY A 27 -15.63 3.65 2.13
CA GLY A 27 -16.32 2.94 3.19
C GLY A 27 -17.81 2.87 2.89
N PHE A 28 -18.57 2.30 3.80
CA PHE A 28 -20.01 2.17 3.64
C PHE A 28 -20.71 2.43 4.98
N ASP A 29 -21.71 3.30 4.95
CA ASP A 29 -22.52 3.60 6.11
C ASP A 29 -23.72 2.64 6.14
N ASN A 30 -23.68 1.67 7.05
CA ASN A 30 -24.72 0.66 7.18
C ASN A 30 -26.04 1.22 7.67
N LEU A 31 -26.03 2.29 8.46
CA LEU A 31 -27.24 2.90 8.99
C LEU A 31 -28.02 3.66 7.91
N LYS A 32 -27.30 4.37 7.05
CA LYS A 32 -27.88 5.18 5.97
C LYS A 32 -27.87 4.48 4.62
N ASN A 33 -27.29 3.29 4.52
CA ASN A 33 -27.12 2.53 3.28
C ASN A 33 -26.49 3.36 2.15
N ARG A 34 -25.44 4.12 2.47
CA ARG A 34 -24.72 4.97 1.52
C ARG A 34 -23.23 4.66 1.52
N PRO A 35 -22.56 4.77 0.36
CA PRO A 35 -21.11 4.75 0.35
C PRO A 35 -20.59 6.01 1.04
N THR A 36 -19.51 5.85 1.81
CA THR A 36 -18.81 6.96 2.44
C THR A 36 -17.41 7.11 1.84
N PHE A 37 -16.91 8.34 1.81
CA PHE A 37 -15.59 8.63 1.30
C PHE A 37 -14.82 9.40 2.37
N PHE A 38 -13.66 8.89 2.73
CA PHE A 38 -12.78 9.54 3.70
C PHE A 38 -11.34 9.15 3.42
N ASN A 39 -10.42 10.07 3.69
CA ASN A 39 -9.01 9.80 3.48
C ASN A 39 -8.49 8.87 4.57
N SER A 40 -7.90 7.76 4.15
CA SER A 40 -7.32 6.79 5.05
C SER A 40 -5.98 6.32 4.46
N PRO A 41 -4.84 6.57 5.14
CA PRO A 41 -3.55 6.14 4.61
C PRO A 41 -3.36 4.63 4.67
N PHE A 42 -4.06 3.96 5.58
CA PHE A 42 -3.95 2.51 5.79
C PHE A 42 -5.31 1.89 5.95
N LYS A 43 -5.42 0.62 5.58
CA LYS A 43 -6.59 -0.22 5.85
C LYS A 43 -6.14 -1.60 6.27
N ARG A 44 -6.82 -2.16 7.25
CA ARG A 44 -6.62 -3.55 7.65
C ARG A 44 -7.39 -4.47 6.68
N GLY A 45 -6.85 -5.64 6.45
CA GLY A 45 -7.51 -6.62 5.61
C GLY A 45 -7.07 -8.02 5.94
N VAL A 46 -7.75 -8.99 5.33
CA VAL A 46 -7.45 -10.42 5.49
C VAL A 46 -6.98 -10.97 4.15
N CYS A 47 -5.88 -11.71 4.16
CA CYS A 47 -5.36 -12.35 2.96
C CYS A 47 -6.28 -13.46 2.49
N LEU A 48 -6.78 -13.36 1.26
CA LEU A 48 -7.58 -14.40 0.62
C LEU A 48 -6.70 -15.43 -0.08
N GLN A 49 -5.61 -14.97 -0.67
CA GLN A 49 -4.68 -15.81 -1.41
C GLN A 49 -3.31 -15.14 -1.45
N VAL A 50 -2.26 -15.92 -1.32
CA VAL A 50 -0.87 -15.44 -1.48
C VAL A 50 -0.26 -16.17 -2.66
N LYS A 51 0.29 -15.42 -3.62
CA LYS A 51 0.85 -15.98 -4.85
C LYS A 51 2.01 -15.14 -5.36
N THR A 52 2.60 -15.58 -6.46
CA THR A 52 3.70 -14.87 -7.11
C THR A 52 3.28 -14.42 -8.50
N VAL A 53 3.90 -13.33 -8.97
CA VAL A 53 3.61 -12.74 -10.27
C VAL A 53 4.93 -12.33 -10.93
N THR A 54 5.02 -12.53 -12.24
CA THR A 54 6.13 -12.01 -13.03
C THR A 54 5.87 -10.57 -13.43
N PRO A 55 6.89 -9.68 -13.41
CA PRO A 55 6.70 -8.30 -13.83
C PRO A 55 6.61 -8.19 -15.35
N ARG A 56 6.24 -7.01 -15.81
CA ARG A 56 6.23 -6.69 -17.24
C ARG A 56 7.64 -6.59 -17.80
N LYS A 57 7.79 -6.92 -19.09
CA LYS A 57 9.04 -6.65 -19.81
C LYS A 57 9.39 -5.17 -19.72
N PRO A 58 10.66 -4.78 -19.60
CA PRO A 58 11.87 -5.61 -19.70
C PRO A 58 12.32 -6.26 -18.39
N ASN A 59 11.56 -6.12 -17.30
CA ASN A 59 11.95 -6.66 -16.01
C ASN A 59 11.65 -8.16 -15.92
N SER A 60 12.48 -8.86 -15.17
CA SER A 60 12.34 -10.29 -14.95
C SER A 60 12.69 -10.61 -13.50
N ALA A 61 11.72 -11.11 -12.76
CA ALA A 61 11.88 -11.57 -11.38
C ALA A 61 10.54 -12.15 -10.93
N VAL A 62 10.55 -12.91 -9.84
CA VAL A 62 9.30 -13.39 -9.23
C VAL A 62 8.94 -12.43 -8.09
N ARG A 63 7.80 -11.78 -8.20
CA ARG A 63 7.29 -10.87 -7.18
C ARG A 63 6.19 -11.53 -6.38
N LYS A 64 6.19 -11.33 -5.07
CA LYS A 64 5.19 -11.89 -4.17
C LYS A 64 4.06 -10.90 -3.96
N ILE A 65 2.84 -11.37 -4.13
CA ILE A 65 1.64 -10.56 -3.94
C ILE A 65 0.63 -11.32 -3.09
N ALA A 66 -0.32 -10.59 -2.52
CA ALA A 66 -1.43 -11.17 -1.78
C ALA A 66 -2.74 -10.55 -2.27
N ARG A 67 -3.76 -11.38 -2.40
CA ARG A 67 -5.12 -10.91 -2.62
C ARG A 67 -5.74 -10.67 -1.26
N VAL A 68 -6.14 -9.43 -0.97
CA VAL A 68 -6.57 -9.00 0.36
C VAL A 68 -7.99 -8.44 0.28
N ARG A 69 -8.85 -8.87 1.20
CA ARG A 69 -10.15 -8.24 1.43
C ARG A 69 -10.02 -7.22 2.55
N LEU A 70 -10.24 -5.97 2.24
CA LEU A 70 -10.17 -4.87 3.21
C LEU A 70 -11.39 -4.87 4.12
N THR A 71 -11.29 -4.15 5.24
CA THR A 71 -12.39 -4.01 6.21
C THR A 71 -13.62 -3.32 5.62
N ASN A 72 -13.45 -2.55 4.54
CA ASN A 72 -14.58 -1.94 3.82
C ASN A 72 -15.26 -2.87 2.79
N GLY A 73 -14.86 -4.14 2.74
CA GLY A 73 -15.43 -5.13 1.82
C GLY A 73 -14.77 -5.18 0.44
N MET A 74 -13.87 -4.26 0.13
CA MET A 74 -13.19 -4.22 -1.18
C MET A 74 -12.05 -5.23 -1.23
N GLU A 75 -11.92 -5.91 -2.36
CA GLU A 75 -10.80 -6.84 -2.60
C GLU A 75 -9.73 -6.17 -3.45
N ILE A 76 -8.49 -6.26 -3.01
CA ILE A 76 -7.36 -5.65 -3.70
C ILE A 76 -6.21 -6.65 -3.82
N THR A 77 -5.30 -6.35 -4.75
CA THR A 77 -4.01 -7.05 -4.84
C THR A 77 -2.94 -6.15 -4.24
N ALA A 78 -2.20 -6.66 -3.28
CA ALA A 78 -1.15 -5.91 -2.58
C ALA A 78 0.20 -6.60 -2.73
N TYR A 79 1.25 -5.79 -2.89
CA TYR A 79 2.62 -6.26 -2.98
C TYR A 79 3.18 -6.55 -1.57
N ILE A 80 3.91 -7.63 -1.43
CA ILE A 80 4.59 -7.99 -0.19
C ILE A 80 6.06 -7.61 -0.35
N PRO A 81 6.53 -6.49 0.28
CA PRO A 81 7.89 -6.02 0.10
C PRO A 81 8.91 -6.85 0.89
N GLY A 82 10.13 -6.83 0.42
CA GLY A 82 11.26 -7.46 1.09
C GLY A 82 11.43 -8.92 0.71
N MET A 83 12.41 -9.55 1.36
CA MET A 83 12.73 -10.97 1.13
C MET A 83 11.94 -11.83 2.10
N LYS A 84 11.39 -12.93 1.59
CA LYS A 84 10.65 -13.93 2.37
C LYS A 84 9.52 -13.32 3.20
N HIS A 85 8.48 -14.05 3.42
CA HIS A 85 7.34 -13.64 4.24
C HIS A 85 6.74 -14.86 4.92
N ASN A 86 5.96 -14.60 5.96
CA ASN A 86 5.22 -15.64 6.69
C ASN A 86 3.72 -15.59 6.43
N LEU A 87 3.29 -14.80 5.44
CA LEU A 87 1.87 -14.64 5.14
C LEU A 87 1.29 -15.89 4.47
N GLN A 88 0.07 -16.19 4.85
CA GLN A 88 -0.69 -17.30 4.30
C GLN A 88 -2.16 -16.90 4.25
N GLU A 89 -2.99 -17.78 3.71
CA GLU A 89 -4.44 -17.55 3.67
C GLU A 89 -4.97 -17.27 5.09
N HIS A 90 -5.87 -16.29 5.20
CA HIS A 90 -6.46 -15.81 6.46
C HIS A 90 -5.54 -14.99 7.36
N SER A 91 -4.34 -14.64 6.93
CA SER A 91 -3.49 -13.71 7.68
C SER A 91 -4.07 -12.31 7.66
N VAL A 92 -4.05 -11.63 8.80
CA VAL A 92 -4.50 -10.24 8.92
C VAL A 92 -3.33 -9.31 8.64
N VAL A 93 -3.50 -8.38 7.72
CA VAL A 93 -2.44 -7.47 7.30
C VAL A 93 -2.92 -6.03 7.28
N LEU A 94 -1.97 -5.11 7.36
CA LEU A 94 -2.20 -3.68 7.16
C LEU A 94 -1.71 -3.32 5.76
N VAL A 95 -2.57 -2.66 4.98
CA VAL A 95 -2.29 -2.30 3.59
C VAL A 95 -2.19 -0.77 3.48
N ARG A 96 -1.20 -0.30 2.75
CA ARG A 96 -1.01 1.11 2.42
C ARG A 96 -1.06 1.33 0.91
N GLY A 97 -1.23 2.57 0.50
CA GLY A 97 -0.99 2.98 -0.89
C GLY A 97 0.50 2.87 -1.20
N GLY A 98 0.82 2.69 -2.44
CA GLY A 98 2.20 2.54 -2.90
C GLY A 98 2.21 1.65 -4.12
N ARG A 99 2.23 2.27 -5.28
CA ARG A 99 2.18 1.55 -6.55
C ARG A 99 3.52 0.91 -6.86
N VAL A 100 3.48 -0.34 -7.28
CA VAL A 100 4.63 -1.05 -7.84
C VAL A 100 4.42 -1.12 -9.36
N LYS A 101 5.21 -0.35 -10.09
CA LYS A 101 5.00 -0.14 -11.53
C LYS A 101 5.22 -1.41 -12.36
N ASP A 102 6.24 -2.19 -12.03
CA ASP A 102 6.61 -3.36 -12.84
C ASP A 102 5.59 -4.49 -12.79
N ILE A 103 4.78 -4.59 -11.75
CA ILE A 103 3.70 -5.59 -11.64
C ILE A 103 2.31 -4.96 -11.65
N ASN A 104 2.23 -3.64 -11.83
CA ASN A 104 0.98 -2.89 -11.95
C ASN A 104 0.04 -3.07 -10.75
N VAL A 105 0.60 -3.12 -9.56
CA VAL A 105 -0.14 -3.23 -8.29
C VAL A 105 -0.14 -1.87 -7.60
N ARG A 106 -1.30 -1.45 -7.08
CA ARG A 106 -1.48 -0.11 -6.48
C ARG A 106 -1.29 -0.06 -4.97
N TYR A 107 -1.19 -1.21 -4.32
CA TYR A 107 -1.18 -1.31 -2.87
C TYR A 107 0.00 -2.14 -2.40
N THR A 108 0.42 -1.91 -1.16
CA THR A 108 1.57 -2.59 -0.55
C THR A 108 1.22 -2.99 0.87
N VAL A 109 1.61 -4.19 1.28
CA VAL A 109 1.47 -4.67 2.65
C VAL A 109 2.55 -4.02 3.52
N VAL A 110 2.16 -3.56 4.72
CA VAL A 110 3.11 -3.00 5.70
C VAL A 110 3.76 -4.14 6.48
N ARG A 111 5.09 -4.23 6.39
CA ARG A 111 5.85 -5.26 7.13
C ARG A 111 6.03 -4.86 8.59
N GLY A 112 6.03 -5.85 9.47
CA GLY A 112 6.23 -5.66 10.91
C GLY A 112 4.98 -5.27 11.68
N VAL A 113 3.82 -5.31 11.05
CA VAL A 113 2.52 -4.95 11.65
C VAL A 113 1.55 -6.10 11.47
N LEU A 114 0.74 -6.38 12.48
CA LEU A 114 -0.23 -7.48 12.47
C LEU A 114 0.46 -8.83 12.16
N ASP A 115 -0.08 -9.62 11.25
CA ASP A 115 0.46 -10.95 10.95
C ASP A 115 1.66 -10.94 9.99
N SER A 116 2.00 -9.79 9.43
CA SER A 116 3.16 -9.65 8.54
C SER A 116 4.41 -9.31 9.35
N GLU A 117 5.28 -10.28 9.55
CA GLU A 117 6.54 -10.06 10.26
C GLU A 117 7.50 -9.19 9.44
N GLY A 118 8.43 -8.51 10.14
CA GLY A 118 9.47 -7.76 9.50
C GLY A 118 10.46 -8.66 8.76
N VAL A 119 11.24 -8.07 7.86
CA VAL A 119 12.27 -8.82 7.13
C VAL A 119 13.38 -9.20 8.10
N GLN A 120 13.67 -10.49 8.20
CA GLN A 120 14.70 -11.01 9.10
C GLN A 120 16.09 -10.66 8.60
N ASN A 121 16.99 -10.42 9.53
CA ASN A 121 18.42 -10.15 9.27
C ASN A 121 18.66 -8.90 8.41
N ARG A 122 17.70 -8.00 8.34
CA ARG A 122 17.87 -6.76 7.59
C ARG A 122 18.55 -5.71 8.47
N LYS A 123 19.64 -5.15 7.99
CA LYS A 123 20.44 -4.16 8.72
C LYS A 123 20.25 -2.73 8.22
N LYS A 124 19.96 -2.55 6.93
CA LYS A 124 19.76 -1.24 6.31
C LYS A 124 18.30 -1.06 5.86
N GLY A 125 17.79 0.17 5.98
CA GLY A 125 16.41 0.49 5.59
C GLY A 125 15.38 -0.27 6.40
N ARG A 126 15.64 -0.50 7.68
CA ARG A 126 14.80 -1.34 8.55
C ARG A 126 13.37 -0.84 8.69
N SER A 127 13.18 0.47 8.75
CA SER A 127 11.85 1.06 8.91
C SER A 127 10.92 0.76 7.75
N LYS A 128 11.46 0.62 6.55
CA LYS A 128 10.66 0.28 5.36
C LYS A 128 10.16 -1.17 5.36
N TYR A 129 10.84 -2.04 6.07
CA TYR A 129 10.57 -3.47 6.06
C TYR A 129 10.21 -4.03 7.44
N GLY A 130 9.95 -3.16 8.40
CA GLY A 130 9.49 -3.58 9.72
C GLY A 130 10.53 -4.34 10.53
N ALA A 131 11.80 -4.16 10.26
CA ALA A 131 12.87 -4.84 10.99
C ALA A 131 13.27 -4.05 12.23
N LYS A 132 13.45 -4.75 13.34
CA LYS A 132 13.90 -4.15 14.60
C LYS A 132 15.41 -3.93 14.57
N ARG A 133 15.87 -2.95 15.33
CA ARG A 133 17.30 -2.67 15.49
C ARG A 133 17.98 -3.91 16.07
N PRO A 134 19.11 -4.38 15.48
CA PRO A 134 19.84 -5.50 16.07
C PRO A 134 20.32 -5.15 17.48
N LYS A 135 20.12 -6.07 18.42
CA LYS A 135 20.64 -5.90 19.76
C LYS A 135 22.15 -6.16 19.75
N THR A 136 22.91 -5.23 20.32
CA THR A 136 24.32 -5.47 20.56
C THR A 136 24.43 -6.51 21.66
N GLN A 137 25.14 -7.59 21.39
CA GLN A 137 25.51 -8.53 22.44
C GLN A 137 26.65 -7.94 23.25
N GLU A 138 26.40 -7.77 24.52
CA GLU A 138 27.46 -7.45 25.49
C GLU A 138 27.93 -8.72 26.16
#